data_eb257c698044574a9072c9882efbc338
#
_entry.id   eb257c698044574a9072c9882efbc338
#
_cell.length_a   1.000
_cell.length_b   1.000
_cell.length_c   1.000
_cell.angle_alpha   90.00
_cell.angle_beta   90.00
_cell.angle_gamma   90.00
#
_symmetry.space_group_name_H-M   'P 1'
#
loop_
_entity.id
_entity.type
_entity.pdbx_description
1 polymer ?
#
loop_
_entity_poly.entity_id
_entity_poly.type
_entity_poly.pdbx_seq_one_letter_code
_entity_poly.pdbx_strand_id
1 'polypeptide(L)'
;MEYNFREIEKKWHQKWVENKTYKVVEDENKKKFYVLNMFPYPSGAGLHVGHPLGYIASDIYARYKRLNGYNVLDPMGYDAYGLPAEQYAIQTGQHPEITTVANINRYREQLDKIGFCFD
;
A
#
# COMPACT_ATOMS: atom_id res chain seq x y z
N MET A 1 -19.23 -27.65 5.03
CA MET A 1 -19.33 -26.25 4.53
C MET A 1 -17.95 -25.87 4.05
N GLU A 2 -17.77 -25.63 2.76
CA GLU A 2 -16.47 -25.29 2.21
C GLU A 2 -16.17 -23.81 2.52
N TYR A 3 -14.94 -23.50 3.01
CA TYR A 3 -14.53 -22.14 3.33
C TYR A 3 -14.16 -21.40 2.06
N ASN A 4 -15.07 -20.56 1.56
CA ASN A 4 -14.85 -19.76 0.36
C ASN A 4 -14.11 -18.46 0.69
N PHE A 5 -12.80 -18.54 0.85
CA PHE A 5 -11.95 -17.41 1.18
C PHE A 5 -12.02 -16.27 0.14
N ARG A 6 -12.16 -16.60 -1.14
CA ARG A 6 -12.19 -15.57 -2.21
C ARG A 6 -13.39 -14.64 -2.12
N GLU A 7 -14.57 -15.18 -1.80
CA GLU A 7 -15.75 -14.34 -1.59
C GLU A 7 -15.66 -13.52 -0.30
N ILE A 8 -15.09 -14.13 0.75
CA ILE A 8 -14.89 -13.47 2.05
C ILE A 8 -13.91 -12.30 1.90
N GLU A 9 -12.78 -12.50 1.26
CA GLU A 9 -11.78 -11.46 1.00
C GLU A 9 -12.37 -10.32 0.19
N LYS A 10 -13.03 -10.61 -0.92
CA LYS A 10 -13.68 -9.60 -1.76
C LYS A 10 -14.69 -8.76 -0.98
N LYS A 11 -15.54 -9.42 -0.20
CA LYS A 11 -16.56 -8.76 0.64
C LYS A 11 -15.92 -7.81 1.66
N TRP A 12 -14.89 -8.26 2.36
CA TRP A 12 -14.25 -7.45 3.40
C TRP A 12 -13.42 -6.32 2.84
N HIS A 13 -12.70 -6.53 1.74
CA HIS A 13 -12.02 -5.48 1.00
C HIS A 13 -12.95 -4.34 0.64
N GLN A 14 -14.08 -4.67 0.02
CA GLN A 14 -15.08 -3.67 -0.35
C GLN A 14 -15.58 -2.90 0.88
N LYS A 15 -15.87 -3.58 1.98
CA LYS A 15 -16.31 -2.94 3.22
C LYS A 15 -15.25 -2.02 3.82
N TRP A 16 -13.97 -2.39 3.79
CA TRP A 16 -12.90 -1.54 4.30
C TRP A 16 -12.76 -0.24 3.52
N VAL A 17 -12.90 -0.32 2.20
CA VAL A 17 -12.87 0.86 1.32
C VAL A 17 -14.10 1.75 1.55
N GLU A 18 -15.30 1.18 1.53
CA GLU A 18 -16.56 1.92 1.71
C GLU A 18 -16.62 2.63 3.07
N ASN A 19 -16.21 1.94 4.12
CA ASN A 19 -16.22 2.47 5.49
C ASN A 19 -14.98 3.30 5.82
N LYS A 20 -14.01 3.42 4.92
CA LYS A 20 -12.71 4.06 5.20
C LYS A 20 -12.09 3.54 6.50
N THR A 21 -12.11 2.22 6.69
CA THR A 21 -11.81 1.55 7.97
C THR A 21 -10.44 1.90 8.52
N TYR A 22 -9.48 2.11 7.64
CA TYR A 22 -8.09 2.37 8.03
C TYR A 22 -7.70 3.84 7.98
N LYS A 23 -8.60 4.70 7.50
CA LYS A 23 -8.33 6.14 7.45
C LYS A 23 -8.11 6.69 8.85
N VAL A 24 -6.96 7.30 9.06
CA VAL A 24 -6.64 7.95 10.33
C VAL A 24 -7.30 9.34 10.39
N VAL A 25 -7.78 9.69 11.58
CA VAL A 25 -8.29 11.03 11.89
C VAL A 25 -7.55 11.52 13.12
N GLU A 26 -7.21 12.79 13.16
CA GLU A 26 -6.58 13.37 14.35
C GLU A 26 -7.49 13.22 15.57
N ASP A 27 -6.98 12.59 16.62
CA ASP A 27 -7.67 12.33 17.87
C ASP A 27 -6.68 12.50 19.03
N GLU A 28 -6.84 13.57 19.80
CA GLU A 28 -5.95 13.88 20.93
C GLU A 28 -6.14 12.90 22.11
N ASN A 29 -7.28 12.22 22.18
CA ASN A 29 -7.59 11.29 23.26
C ASN A 29 -7.02 9.89 23.05
N LYS A 30 -6.49 9.60 21.88
CA LYS A 30 -5.89 8.32 21.53
C LYS A 30 -4.37 8.38 21.49
N LYS A 31 -3.72 7.34 21.98
CA LYS A 31 -2.29 7.17 21.80
C LYS A 31 -1.97 7.03 20.33
N LYS A 32 -1.07 7.85 19.83
CA LYS A 32 -0.64 7.83 18.43
C LYS A 32 0.37 6.71 18.19
N PHE A 33 0.29 6.09 17.05
CA PHE A 33 1.27 5.12 16.57
C PHE A 33 1.50 5.31 15.08
N TYR A 34 2.75 5.44 14.69
CA TYR A 34 3.17 5.61 13.31
C TYR A 34 3.92 4.38 12.82
N VAL A 35 3.45 3.79 11.73
CA VAL A 35 4.11 2.68 11.06
C VAL A 35 4.77 3.21 9.80
N LEU A 36 6.08 3.11 9.73
CA LEU A 36 6.83 3.57 8.57
C LEU A 36 7.31 2.39 7.74
N ASN A 37 6.84 2.32 6.50
CA ASN A 37 7.33 1.40 5.50
C ASN A 37 8.29 2.10 4.55
N MET A 38 9.24 1.36 4.00
CA MET A 38 10.02 1.84 2.87
C MET A 38 9.13 1.85 1.63
N PHE A 39 8.87 3.02 1.07
CA PHE A 39 8.06 3.16 -0.13
C PHE A 39 8.71 2.46 -1.32
N PRO A 40 7.95 1.72 -2.13
CA PRO A 40 8.51 1.05 -3.28
C PRO A 40 8.90 2.07 -4.35
N TYR A 41 10.01 1.79 -5.03
CA TYR A 41 10.41 2.51 -6.23
C TYR A 41 9.69 1.91 -7.45
N PRO A 42 8.88 2.68 -8.21
CA PRO A 42 8.07 2.16 -9.31
C PRO A 42 8.90 1.95 -10.59
N SER A 43 10.04 1.27 -10.48
CA SER A 43 10.98 1.03 -11.58
C SER A 43 10.60 -0.14 -12.49
N GLY A 44 9.62 -0.95 -12.12
CA GLY A 44 9.20 -2.13 -12.84
C GLY A 44 7.70 -2.22 -13.07
N ALA A 45 7.28 -3.17 -13.89
CA ALA A 45 5.88 -3.38 -14.27
C ALA A 45 5.02 -4.00 -13.14
N GLY A 46 5.51 -4.03 -11.91
CA GLY A 46 4.79 -4.56 -10.74
C GLY A 46 5.71 -4.85 -9.57
N LEU A 47 5.07 -5.18 -8.44
CA LEU A 47 5.75 -5.58 -7.21
C LEU A 47 6.49 -6.91 -7.42
N HIS A 48 7.66 -7.04 -6.82
CA HIS A 48 8.31 -8.34 -6.63
C HIS A 48 8.03 -8.87 -5.21
N VAL A 49 8.27 -10.15 -4.99
CA VAL A 49 7.95 -10.83 -3.71
C VAL A 49 8.65 -10.22 -2.48
N GLY A 50 9.74 -9.50 -2.67
CA GLY A 50 10.44 -8.81 -1.57
C GLY A 50 9.66 -7.62 -1.01
N HIS A 51 8.79 -6.97 -1.80
CA HIS A 51 7.97 -5.85 -1.32
C HIS A 51 6.97 -6.32 -0.25
N PRO A 52 6.10 -7.31 -0.51
CA PRO A 52 5.15 -7.77 0.48
C PRO A 52 5.79 -8.33 1.75
N LEU A 53 7.00 -8.87 1.66
CA LEU A 53 7.68 -9.45 2.82
C LEU A 53 7.80 -8.45 3.98
N GLY A 54 8.26 -7.24 3.70
CA GLY A 54 8.35 -6.17 4.70
C GLY A 54 6.97 -5.61 5.10
N TYR A 55 6.10 -5.42 4.11
CA TYR A 55 4.78 -4.80 4.32
C TYR A 55 3.83 -5.68 5.12
N ILE A 56 3.89 -7.01 4.98
CA ILE A 56 3.08 -7.94 5.76
C ILE A 56 3.39 -7.82 7.25
N ALA A 57 4.66 -7.74 7.62
CA ALA A 57 5.06 -7.59 9.02
C ALA A 57 4.53 -6.27 9.62
N SER A 58 4.67 -5.18 8.90
CA SER A 58 4.18 -3.86 9.30
C SER A 58 2.67 -3.82 9.42
N ASP A 59 1.95 -4.40 8.46
CA ASP A 59 0.50 -4.48 8.43
C ASP A 59 -0.06 -5.26 9.63
N ILE A 60 0.52 -6.41 9.94
CA ILE A 60 0.14 -7.20 11.12
C ILE A 60 0.30 -6.35 12.39
N TYR A 61 1.41 -5.63 12.51
CA TYR A 61 1.67 -4.81 13.68
C TYR A 61 0.76 -3.57 13.76
N ALA A 62 0.47 -2.95 12.62
CA ALA A 62 -0.49 -1.85 12.52
C ALA A 62 -1.89 -2.27 12.98
N ARG A 63 -2.38 -3.42 12.50
CA ARG A 63 -3.66 -4.00 12.90
C ARG A 63 -3.70 -4.33 14.40
N TYR A 64 -2.63 -4.94 14.91
CA TYR A 64 -2.51 -5.22 16.34
C TYR A 64 -2.62 -3.94 17.19
N LYS A 65 -1.94 -2.86 16.79
CA LYS A 65 -2.03 -1.58 17.50
C LYS A 65 -3.42 -0.95 17.41
N ARG A 66 -4.08 -1.00 16.26
CA ARG A 66 -5.48 -0.54 16.15
C ARG A 66 -6.42 -1.29 17.06
N LEU A 67 -6.29 -2.62 17.12
CA LEU A 67 -7.10 -3.45 18.03
C LEU A 67 -6.86 -3.15 19.51
N ASN A 68 -5.69 -2.61 19.85
CA ASN A 68 -5.35 -2.15 21.19
C ASN A 68 -5.71 -0.66 21.44
N GLY A 69 -6.52 -0.05 20.58
CA GLY A 69 -7.05 1.29 20.77
C GLY A 69 -6.12 2.44 20.40
N TYR A 70 -5.01 2.17 19.73
CA TYR A 70 -4.13 3.23 19.21
C TYR A 70 -4.74 3.88 17.97
N ASN A 71 -4.45 5.16 17.79
CA ASN A 71 -4.65 5.88 16.55
C ASN A 71 -3.44 5.64 15.65
N VAL A 72 -3.60 4.81 14.63
CA VAL A 72 -2.47 4.29 13.83
C VAL A 72 -2.46 4.94 12.47
N LEU A 73 -1.36 5.61 12.14
CA LEU A 73 -1.04 6.06 10.79
C LEU A 73 -0.08 5.05 10.16
N ASP A 74 -0.52 4.41 9.09
CA ASP A 74 0.26 3.47 8.28
C ASP A 74 0.20 3.92 6.80
N PRO A 75 0.97 4.95 6.42
CA PRO A 75 0.90 5.51 5.09
C PRO A 75 1.64 4.67 4.07
N MET A 76 1.16 4.69 2.83
CA MET A 76 1.88 4.16 1.68
C MET A 76 2.02 5.24 0.61
N GLY A 77 3.19 5.28 0.00
CA GLY A 77 3.51 6.17 -1.10
C GLY A 77 4.44 5.47 -2.11
N TYR A 78 4.99 6.24 -3.01
CA TYR A 78 5.89 5.73 -4.05
C TYR A 78 7.09 6.65 -4.19
N ASP A 79 8.28 6.08 -4.17
CA ASP A 79 9.52 6.79 -4.45
C ASP A 79 9.66 6.96 -5.97
N ALA A 80 9.08 8.03 -6.49
CA ALA A 80 8.78 8.17 -7.92
C ALA A 80 9.89 8.82 -8.75
N TYR A 81 10.90 9.39 -8.11
CA TYR A 81 11.99 10.11 -8.79
C TYR A 81 13.28 9.28 -8.76
N GLY A 82 13.99 9.24 -9.87
CA GLY A 82 15.30 8.61 -9.91
C GLY A 82 15.79 8.19 -11.27
N LEU A 83 17.07 7.86 -11.34
CA LEU A 83 17.81 7.54 -12.54
C LEU A 83 17.19 6.41 -13.42
N PRO A 84 16.65 5.31 -12.87
CA PRO A 84 16.04 4.28 -13.72
C PRO A 84 14.86 4.76 -14.55
N ALA A 85 14.00 5.64 -14.01
CA ALA A 85 12.89 6.22 -14.76
C ALA A 85 13.40 7.17 -15.87
N GLU A 86 14.42 7.95 -15.57
CA GLU A 86 15.05 8.86 -16.54
C GLU A 86 15.78 8.11 -17.66
N GLN A 87 16.52 7.05 -17.33
CA GLN A 87 17.19 6.21 -18.34
C GLN A 87 16.17 5.52 -19.25
N TYR A 88 15.08 5.01 -18.70
CA TYR A 88 14.02 4.43 -19.51
C TYR A 88 13.36 5.46 -20.44
N ALA A 89 13.16 6.68 -19.96
CA ALA A 89 12.64 7.77 -20.75
C ALA A 89 13.56 8.13 -21.94
N ILE A 90 14.87 8.18 -21.70
CA ILE A 90 15.88 8.41 -22.75
C ILE A 90 15.84 7.29 -23.80
N GLN A 91 15.77 6.04 -23.37
CA GLN A 91 15.74 4.88 -24.26
C GLN A 91 14.48 4.80 -25.11
N THR A 92 13.35 5.20 -24.57
CA THR A 92 12.03 5.08 -25.22
C THR A 92 11.55 6.36 -25.89
N GLY A 93 12.20 7.50 -25.62
CA GLY A 93 11.75 8.80 -26.09
C GLY A 93 10.46 9.29 -25.44
N GLN A 94 10.06 8.70 -24.29
CA GLN A 94 8.86 9.09 -23.54
C GLN A 94 9.22 9.94 -22.33
N HIS A 95 8.29 10.82 -21.93
CA HIS A 95 8.46 11.57 -20.69
C HIS A 95 8.44 10.62 -19.48
N PRO A 96 9.35 10.76 -18.50
CA PRO A 96 9.45 9.85 -17.35
C PRO A 96 8.14 9.65 -16.59
N GLU A 97 7.33 10.70 -16.47
CA GLU A 97 6.04 10.69 -15.77
C GLU A 97 5.09 9.61 -16.32
N ILE A 98 5.03 9.44 -17.64
CA ILE A 98 4.08 8.51 -18.29
C ILE A 98 4.29 7.09 -17.77
N THR A 99 5.52 6.61 -17.80
CA THR A 99 5.85 5.27 -17.32
C THR A 99 5.74 5.16 -15.81
N THR A 100 6.19 6.18 -15.10
CA THR A 100 6.14 6.22 -13.63
C THR A 100 4.71 6.14 -13.11
N VAL A 101 3.80 6.93 -13.67
CA VAL A 101 2.37 6.90 -13.27
C VAL A 101 1.72 5.55 -13.61
N ALA A 102 2.03 4.98 -14.77
CA ALA A 102 1.54 3.65 -15.15
C ALA A 102 2.00 2.57 -14.15
N ASN A 103 3.27 2.60 -13.76
CA ASN A 103 3.83 1.67 -12.79
C ASN A 103 3.24 1.88 -11.38
N ILE A 104 3.07 3.12 -10.94
CA ILE A 104 2.41 3.45 -9.66
C ILE A 104 0.99 2.87 -9.63
N ASN A 105 0.22 3.06 -10.69
CA ASN A 105 -1.14 2.52 -10.76
C ASN A 105 -1.14 1.00 -10.67
N ARG A 106 -0.18 0.34 -11.34
CA ARG A 106 -0.02 -1.11 -11.25
C ARG A 106 0.34 -1.58 -9.85
N TYR A 107 1.27 -0.89 -9.17
CA TYR A 107 1.66 -1.19 -7.79
C TYR A 107 0.47 -1.03 -6.84
N ARG A 108 -0.29 0.05 -7.01
CA ARG A 108 -1.50 0.30 -6.21
C ARG A 108 -2.52 -0.82 -6.35
N GLU A 109 -2.84 -1.24 -7.57
CA GLU A 109 -3.73 -2.37 -7.80
C GLU A 109 -3.27 -3.66 -7.11
N GLN A 110 -1.96 -3.92 -7.10
CA GLN A 110 -1.41 -5.12 -6.46
C GLN A 110 -1.45 -5.03 -4.94
N LEU A 111 -1.13 -3.87 -4.36
CA LEU A 111 -1.21 -3.63 -2.92
C LEU A 111 -2.66 -3.72 -2.44
N ASP A 112 -3.59 -3.15 -3.19
CA ASP A 112 -5.02 -3.24 -2.90
C ASP A 112 -5.52 -4.69 -2.90
N LYS A 113 -5.08 -5.51 -3.85
CA LYS A 113 -5.44 -6.93 -3.90
C LYS A 113 -4.93 -7.73 -2.70
N ILE A 114 -3.79 -7.37 -2.15
CA ILE A 114 -3.24 -8.01 -0.95
C ILE A 114 -4.05 -7.62 0.29
N GLY A 115 -4.65 -6.43 0.31
CA GLY A 115 -5.52 -5.96 1.37
C GLY A 115 -4.81 -5.41 2.58
N PHE A 116 -3.71 -4.73 2.38
CA PHE A 116 -3.02 -4.01 3.44
C PHE A 116 -3.90 -2.94 4.08
N CYS A 117 -3.63 -2.64 5.34
CA CYS A 117 -4.37 -1.64 6.12
C CYS A 117 -3.75 -0.23 6.02
N PHE A 118 -3.26 0.13 4.85
CA PHE A 118 -2.74 1.48 4.59
C PHE A 118 -3.86 2.54 4.68
N ASP A 119 -3.48 3.74 5.13
CA ASP A 119 -4.37 4.91 5.19
C ASP A 119 -4.50 5.59 3.82
#